data_26849229947764a3540f8703f6e44de6
#
_entry.id   26849229947764a3540f8703f6e44de6
#
_cell.length_a   1.000
_cell.length_b   1.000
_cell.length_c   1.000
_cell.angle_alpha   90.00
_cell.angle_beta   90.00
_cell.angle_gamma   90.00
#
_symmetry.space_group_name_H-M   'P 1'
#
loop_
_entity.id
_entity.type
_entity.pdbx_description
1 polymer ?
#
loop_
_entity_poly.entity_id
_entity_poly.type
_entity_poly.pdbx_seq_one_letter_code
_entity_poly.pdbx_strand_id
1 'polypeptide(L)'
;MANVSTATVSRVLNEDETLSVGDETRQKIWQIAESLDYKKAVRKLPNRKILLIHWYSQQEELDDIYYQAIRLAMEEHGKKKNLVITTLYQQIPTELEEDIAGICAIGKFSDGQVTQLKKFEKPLVFIDSNQMSNQADSVTVDFNYAVQQVMAEAAKYETIGFLGGKETTQDQKQVLDDPRELLFQAALMQSGKYNEAAFYTGSFSTASGQALMNQAISEHGDNLPTFFFCANDAIAIGAMRSLQDANIQVPERVSLIGFNDSNVARYVYPALSTIQVDTEALGSIGLNLLVERMDGNVGITQNISIATRLIKRESTKK
;
A
#
# COMPACT_ATOMS: atom_id res chain seq x y z
N MET A 1 -1.06 -14.37 51.80
CA MET A 1 -1.65 -14.92 50.60
C MET A 1 -0.68 -15.87 49.85
N ALA A 2 0.07 -15.52 48.83
CA ALA A 2 0.93 -16.47 48.13
C ALA A 2 2.33 -16.66 48.74
N ASN A 3 2.69 -15.93 49.77
CA ASN A 3 3.99 -15.92 50.48
C ASN A 3 5.25 -15.74 49.55
N VAL A 4 5.08 -14.99 48.51
CA VAL A 4 6.15 -14.63 47.55
C VAL A 4 6.24 -13.11 47.38
N SER A 5 7.35 -12.63 46.83
CA SER A 5 7.55 -11.19 46.55
C SER A 5 6.57 -10.68 45.50
N THR A 6 6.25 -9.39 45.55
CA THR A 6 5.41 -8.73 44.51
C THR A 6 6.07 -8.84 43.13
N ALA A 7 7.40 -8.84 43.06
CA ALA A 7 8.13 -9.06 41.80
C ALA A 7 7.87 -10.47 41.24
N THR A 8 7.87 -11.51 42.10
CA THR A 8 7.56 -12.89 41.71
C THR A 8 6.12 -13.00 41.20
N VAL A 9 5.17 -12.41 41.91
CA VAL A 9 3.74 -12.36 41.50
C VAL A 9 3.63 -11.71 40.12
N SER A 10 4.26 -10.54 39.92
CA SER A 10 4.22 -9.82 38.65
C SER A 10 4.81 -10.64 37.51
N ARG A 11 5.94 -11.33 37.71
CA ARG A 11 6.58 -12.16 36.69
C ARG A 11 5.78 -13.40 36.34
N VAL A 12 5.14 -14.06 37.33
CA VAL A 12 4.23 -15.19 37.07
C VAL A 12 3.02 -14.77 36.28
N LEU A 13 2.36 -13.65 36.65
CA LEU A 13 1.20 -13.13 35.94
C LEU A 13 1.55 -12.56 34.54
N ASN A 14 2.86 -12.35 34.26
CA ASN A 14 3.38 -11.97 32.95
C ASN A 14 3.85 -13.17 32.12
N GLU A 15 3.64 -14.41 32.60
CA GLU A 15 4.08 -15.64 31.92
C GLU A 15 5.59 -15.64 31.59
N ASP A 16 6.40 -15.04 32.47
CA ASP A 16 7.86 -14.96 32.26
C ASP A 16 8.48 -16.35 32.37
N GLU A 17 8.86 -16.91 31.24
CA GLU A 17 9.44 -18.26 31.12
C GLU A 17 10.84 -18.34 31.75
N THR A 18 11.52 -17.20 31.94
CA THR A 18 12.85 -17.18 32.59
C THR A 18 12.78 -17.25 34.11
N LEU A 19 11.58 -17.20 34.68
CA LEU A 19 11.37 -17.28 36.13
C LEU A 19 11.29 -18.74 36.62
N SER A 20 12.28 -19.17 37.37
CA SER A 20 12.28 -20.46 38.03
C SER A 20 11.40 -20.41 39.29
N VAL A 21 10.12 -20.81 39.15
CA VAL A 21 9.13 -20.93 40.23
C VAL A 21 8.42 -22.27 40.09
N GLY A 22 8.26 -23.00 41.19
CA GLY A 22 7.55 -24.30 41.19
C GLY A 22 6.10 -24.16 40.76
N ASP A 23 5.58 -25.19 40.07
CA ASP A 23 4.23 -25.21 39.47
C ASP A 23 3.13 -24.97 40.50
N GLU A 24 3.26 -25.50 41.72
CA GLU A 24 2.29 -25.23 42.83
C GLU A 24 2.23 -23.75 43.19
N THR A 25 3.38 -23.08 43.23
CA THR A 25 3.41 -21.64 43.54
C THR A 25 2.84 -20.84 42.39
N ARG A 26 3.08 -21.23 41.16
CA ARG A 26 2.51 -20.61 39.96
C ARG A 26 0.97 -20.73 39.96
N GLN A 27 0.46 -21.94 40.18
CA GLN A 27 -0.98 -22.17 40.25
C GLN A 27 -1.64 -21.38 41.41
N LYS A 28 -1.03 -21.34 42.57
CA LYS A 28 -1.53 -20.60 43.72
C LYS A 28 -1.62 -19.11 43.46
N ILE A 29 -0.64 -18.54 42.74
CA ILE A 29 -0.67 -17.13 42.34
C ILE A 29 -1.84 -16.86 41.41
N TRP A 30 -2.09 -17.71 40.42
CA TRP A 30 -3.22 -17.58 39.50
C TRP A 30 -4.58 -17.70 40.22
N GLN A 31 -4.74 -18.68 41.08
CA GLN A 31 -5.98 -18.83 41.88
C GLN A 31 -6.27 -17.62 42.78
N ILE A 32 -5.24 -17.06 43.41
CA ILE A 32 -5.42 -15.86 44.23
C ILE A 32 -5.76 -14.65 43.35
N ALA A 33 -5.10 -14.50 42.21
CA ALA A 33 -5.39 -13.41 41.25
C ALA A 33 -6.85 -13.49 40.76
N GLU A 34 -7.31 -14.69 40.42
CA GLU A 34 -8.69 -14.94 40.01
C GLU A 34 -9.70 -14.68 41.14
N SER A 35 -9.43 -15.16 42.34
CA SER A 35 -10.32 -14.93 43.52
C SER A 35 -10.46 -13.46 43.91
N LEU A 36 -9.48 -12.63 43.55
CA LEU A 36 -9.47 -11.19 43.81
C LEU A 36 -9.99 -10.35 42.64
N ASP A 37 -10.50 -10.98 41.58
CA ASP A 37 -10.81 -10.32 40.29
C ASP A 37 -9.68 -9.38 39.85
N TYR A 38 -8.42 -9.82 40.06
CA TYR A 38 -7.26 -9.01 39.75
C TYR A 38 -7.12 -8.89 38.24
N LYS A 39 -7.64 -7.82 37.66
CA LYS A 39 -7.37 -7.41 36.30
C LYS A 39 -6.01 -6.72 36.28
N LYS A 40 -5.02 -7.37 35.67
CA LYS A 40 -3.73 -6.77 35.44
C LYS A 40 -3.95 -5.36 34.89
N ALA A 41 -3.47 -4.35 35.60
CA ALA A 41 -3.42 -3.01 35.05
C ALA A 41 -2.53 -3.06 33.80
N VAL A 42 -3.15 -3.13 32.63
CA VAL A 42 -2.41 -2.93 31.37
C VAL A 42 -1.77 -1.56 31.54
N ARG A 43 -0.44 -1.53 31.66
CA ARG A 43 0.31 -0.28 31.72
C ARG A 43 -0.06 0.42 30.42
N LYS A 44 -1.00 1.39 30.48
CA LYS A 44 -1.29 2.23 29.33
C LYS A 44 0.03 2.89 28.98
N LEU A 45 0.65 2.39 27.91
CA LEU A 45 1.76 3.11 27.31
C LEU A 45 1.25 4.53 27.06
N PRO A 46 2.03 5.57 27.37
CA PRO A 46 1.61 6.93 27.10
C PRO A 46 1.20 7.01 25.63
N ASN A 47 0.08 7.65 25.33
CA ASN A 47 -0.37 7.85 23.97
C ASN A 47 0.76 8.56 23.21
N ARG A 48 1.46 7.83 22.34
CA ARG A 48 2.49 8.44 21.46
C ARG A 48 1.78 9.06 20.27
N LYS A 49 2.07 10.31 19.98
CA LYS A 49 1.55 11.00 18.79
C LYS A 49 2.42 10.71 17.59
N ILE A 50 1.77 10.42 16.47
CA ILE A 50 2.39 10.19 15.16
C ILE A 50 1.82 11.21 14.19
N LEU A 51 2.68 11.85 13.44
CA LEU A 51 2.30 12.68 12.31
C LEU A 51 2.26 11.80 11.05
N LEU A 52 1.10 11.76 10.40
CA LEU A 52 0.92 11.16 9.09
C LEU A 52 0.87 12.28 8.04
N ILE A 53 1.79 12.26 7.11
CA ILE A 53 1.82 13.20 5.98
C ILE A 53 1.33 12.48 4.75
N HIS A 54 0.21 12.97 4.22
CA HIS A 54 -0.43 12.41 3.05
C HIS A 54 -0.16 13.29 1.82
N TRP A 55 0.30 12.70 0.71
CA TRP A 55 0.66 13.45 -0.48
C TRP A 55 -0.54 13.93 -1.30
N TYR A 56 -1.68 13.22 -1.24
CA TYR A 56 -2.95 13.65 -1.82
C TYR A 56 -3.67 14.66 -0.94
N SER A 57 -4.49 15.51 -1.56
CA SER A 57 -5.54 16.25 -0.87
C SER A 57 -6.67 15.31 -0.43
N GLN A 58 -7.52 15.77 0.45
CA GLN A 58 -8.74 15.03 0.82
C GLN A 58 -9.66 14.78 -0.38
N GLN A 59 -9.68 15.67 -1.37
CA GLN A 59 -10.50 15.50 -2.57
C GLN A 59 -9.92 14.42 -3.49
N GLU A 60 -8.62 14.43 -3.73
CA GLU A 60 -7.94 13.41 -4.54
C GLU A 60 -8.03 12.02 -3.91
N GLU A 61 -8.05 11.93 -2.57
CA GLU A 61 -8.25 10.66 -1.85
C GLU A 61 -9.64 10.06 -2.11
N LEU A 62 -10.67 10.88 -2.41
CA LEU A 62 -12.00 10.39 -2.78
C LEU A 62 -12.06 9.86 -4.22
N ASP A 63 -11.21 10.38 -5.10
CA ASP A 63 -11.15 9.96 -6.50
C ASP A 63 -10.34 8.66 -6.66
N ASP A 64 -9.33 8.43 -5.80
CA ASP A 64 -8.58 7.17 -5.72
C ASP A 64 -8.50 6.67 -4.26
N ILE A 65 -9.34 5.67 -3.95
CA ILE A 65 -9.48 5.09 -2.61
C ILE A 65 -8.26 4.27 -2.15
N TYR A 66 -7.25 4.06 -2.99
CA TYR A 66 -6.06 3.27 -2.67
C TYR A 66 -5.31 3.85 -1.46
N TYR A 67 -4.96 5.13 -1.51
CA TYR A 67 -4.25 5.80 -0.41
C TYR A 67 -5.13 5.99 0.83
N GLN A 68 -6.43 6.19 0.64
CA GLN A 68 -7.40 6.19 1.74
C GLN A 68 -7.40 4.87 2.50
N ALA A 69 -7.37 3.74 1.80
CA ALA A 69 -7.35 2.42 2.42
C ALA A 69 -6.08 2.21 3.27
N ILE A 70 -4.90 2.65 2.77
CA ILE A 70 -3.65 2.60 3.54
C ILE A 70 -3.77 3.44 4.82
N ARG A 71 -4.23 4.69 4.70
CA ARG A 71 -4.41 5.60 5.85
C ARG A 71 -5.35 5.03 6.90
N LEU A 72 -6.53 4.55 6.48
CA LEU A 72 -7.51 3.96 7.40
C LEU A 72 -6.94 2.72 8.12
N ALA A 73 -6.20 1.87 7.41
CA ALA A 73 -5.51 0.72 8.01
C ALA A 73 -4.50 1.16 9.08
N MET A 74 -3.73 2.22 8.81
CA MET A 74 -2.81 2.78 9.80
C MET A 74 -3.53 3.32 11.02
N GLU A 75 -4.62 4.08 10.83
CA GLU A 75 -5.40 4.66 11.93
C GLU A 75 -6.02 3.55 12.81
N GLU A 76 -6.59 2.51 12.19
CA GLU A 76 -7.15 1.37 12.92
C GLU A 76 -6.08 0.59 13.70
N HIS A 77 -4.95 0.30 13.04
CA HIS A 77 -3.83 -0.39 13.67
C HIS A 77 -3.20 0.45 14.79
N GLY A 78 -3.11 1.77 14.59
CA GLY A 78 -2.63 2.72 15.59
C GLY A 78 -3.50 2.73 16.85
N LYS A 79 -4.83 2.71 16.71
CA LYS A 79 -5.77 2.60 17.85
C LYS A 79 -5.49 1.35 18.68
N LYS A 80 -5.25 0.20 18.05
CA LYS A 80 -4.91 -1.07 18.73
C LYS A 80 -3.59 -0.97 19.52
N LYS A 81 -2.69 -0.07 19.12
CA LYS A 81 -1.38 0.16 19.76
C LYS A 81 -1.33 1.38 20.70
N ASN A 82 -2.48 2.01 21.00
CA ASN A 82 -2.57 3.25 21.77
C ASN A 82 -1.72 4.40 21.17
N LEU A 83 -1.73 4.52 19.86
CA LEU A 83 -1.12 5.62 19.12
C LEU A 83 -2.19 6.63 18.74
N VAL A 84 -1.84 7.92 18.78
CA VAL A 84 -2.68 9.01 18.25
C VAL A 84 -2.08 9.45 16.93
N ILE A 85 -2.82 9.28 15.83
CA ILE A 85 -2.36 9.67 14.50
C ILE A 85 -3.06 10.97 14.11
N THR A 86 -2.28 11.99 13.78
CA THR A 86 -2.74 13.24 13.19
C THR A 86 -2.32 13.29 11.73
N THR A 87 -3.27 13.49 10.82
CA THR A 87 -2.98 13.51 9.37
C THR A 87 -2.93 14.95 8.86
N LEU A 88 -1.87 15.26 8.11
CA LEU A 88 -1.75 16.48 7.29
C LEU A 88 -1.80 16.08 5.82
N TYR A 89 -2.65 16.75 5.06
CA TYR A 89 -2.81 16.55 3.62
C TYR A 89 -2.03 17.61 2.85
N GLN A 90 -1.24 17.18 1.87
CA GLN A 90 -0.46 18.03 0.97
C GLN A 90 0.41 19.11 1.68
N GLN A 91 0.76 18.89 2.93
CA GLN A 91 1.51 19.86 3.73
C GLN A 91 2.59 19.17 4.56
N ILE A 92 3.83 19.68 4.44
CA ILE A 92 4.92 19.42 5.38
C ILE A 92 5.03 20.64 6.29
N PRO A 93 4.88 20.48 7.62
CA PRO A 93 4.96 21.61 8.54
C PRO A 93 6.38 22.21 8.55
N THR A 94 6.49 23.47 8.91
CA THR A 94 7.79 24.14 9.11
C THR A 94 8.42 23.78 10.45
N GLU A 95 7.59 23.52 11.45
CA GLU A 95 7.96 23.11 12.81
C GLU A 95 7.09 21.94 13.23
N LEU A 96 7.65 21.06 14.05
CA LEU A 96 6.97 19.90 14.56
C LEU A 96 6.55 20.11 16.02
N GLU A 97 5.34 19.71 16.39
CA GLU A 97 4.92 19.70 17.79
C GLU A 97 5.86 18.82 18.63
N GLU A 98 6.25 19.26 19.82
CA GLU A 98 7.25 18.58 20.67
C GLU A 98 6.86 17.14 21.02
N ASP A 99 5.58 16.85 21.15
CA ASP A 99 5.04 15.54 21.53
C ASP A 99 4.87 14.55 20.37
N ILE A 100 5.21 14.95 19.13
CA ILE A 100 5.27 14.03 18.00
C ILE A 100 6.47 13.09 18.18
N ALA A 101 6.17 11.79 18.27
CA ALA A 101 7.16 10.75 18.51
C ALA A 101 7.75 10.16 17.21
N GLY A 102 7.03 10.26 16.09
CA GLY A 102 7.46 9.73 14.79
C GLY A 102 6.60 10.23 13.64
N ILE A 103 7.07 10.03 12.42
CA ILE A 103 6.44 10.50 11.19
C ILE A 103 6.26 9.33 10.22
N CYS A 104 5.06 9.18 9.67
CA CYS A 104 4.81 8.38 8.47
C CYS A 104 4.49 9.31 7.30
N ALA A 105 5.06 9.03 6.13
CA ALA A 105 4.79 9.76 4.90
C ALA A 105 4.23 8.80 3.84
N ILE A 106 2.95 9.00 3.44
CA ILE A 106 2.27 8.15 2.45
C ILE A 106 2.30 8.83 1.09
N GLY A 107 2.78 8.11 0.08
CA GLY A 107 2.80 8.53 -1.33
C GLY A 107 4.16 9.04 -1.78
N LYS A 108 4.18 10.03 -2.68
CA LYS A 108 5.36 10.39 -3.49
C LYS A 108 5.93 11.74 -3.06
N PHE A 109 7.17 11.72 -2.61
CA PHE A 109 7.89 12.92 -2.11
C PHE A 109 9.18 13.13 -2.89
N SER A 110 9.51 14.40 -3.18
CA SER A 110 10.78 14.76 -3.79
C SER A 110 11.94 14.65 -2.78
N ASP A 111 13.18 14.54 -3.27
CA ASP A 111 14.39 14.51 -2.42
C ASP A 111 14.47 15.72 -1.49
N GLY A 112 14.01 16.89 -1.95
CA GLY A 112 13.93 18.10 -1.14
C GLY A 112 12.97 17.96 0.04
N GLN A 113 11.81 17.34 -0.20
CA GLN A 113 10.82 17.07 0.84
C GLN A 113 11.31 16.01 1.83
N VAL A 114 11.93 14.95 1.34
CA VAL A 114 12.56 13.94 2.21
C VAL A 114 13.63 14.57 3.10
N THR A 115 14.47 15.45 2.53
CA THR A 115 15.47 16.20 3.28
C THR A 115 14.82 17.11 4.34
N GLN A 116 13.70 17.76 4.03
CA GLN A 116 12.95 18.57 4.99
C GLN A 116 12.40 17.72 6.15
N LEU A 117 11.80 16.56 5.85
CA LEU A 117 11.26 15.66 6.86
C LEU A 117 12.36 15.10 7.78
N LYS A 118 13.53 14.80 7.24
CA LYS A 118 14.69 14.32 8.03
C LYS A 118 15.25 15.36 9.01
N LYS A 119 15.07 16.68 8.73
CA LYS A 119 15.49 17.75 9.65
C LYS A 119 14.75 17.73 10.99
N PHE A 120 13.60 17.09 11.09
CA PHE A 120 12.89 16.94 12.35
C PHE A 120 13.57 15.93 13.31
N GLU A 121 14.56 15.17 12.85
CA GLU A 121 15.31 14.20 13.64
C GLU A 121 14.41 13.20 14.39
N LYS A 122 13.22 12.91 13.83
CA LYS A 122 12.28 11.92 14.35
C LYS A 122 12.36 10.64 13.51
N PRO A 123 12.02 9.47 14.09
CA PRO A 123 11.75 8.26 13.32
C PRO A 123 10.82 8.56 12.15
N LEU A 124 11.21 8.14 10.94
CA LEU A 124 10.55 8.47 9.68
C LEU A 124 10.43 7.21 8.82
N VAL A 125 9.21 6.88 8.40
CA VAL A 125 8.93 5.76 7.49
C VAL A 125 8.09 6.24 6.32
N PHE A 126 8.48 5.88 5.11
CA PHE A 126 7.73 6.14 3.89
C PHE A 126 6.88 4.93 3.51
N ILE A 127 5.67 5.17 3.04
CA ILE A 127 4.75 4.13 2.56
C ILE A 127 4.40 4.41 1.12
N ASP A 128 4.51 3.39 0.27
CA ASP A 128 4.33 3.45 -1.18
C ASP A 128 5.34 4.35 -1.91
N SER A 129 6.52 4.55 -1.30
CA SER A 129 7.64 5.27 -1.89
C SER A 129 8.96 4.68 -1.40
N ASN A 130 9.81 4.23 -2.31
CA ASN A 130 11.14 3.71 -1.97
C ASN A 130 12.11 4.88 -1.79
N GLN A 131 12.53 5.12 -0.54
CA GLN A 131 13.46 6.19 -0.16
C GLN A 131 14.84 5.67 0.30
N MET A 132 15.23 4.50 -0.18
CA MET A 132 16.53 3.91 0.17
C MET A 132 17.72 4.79 -0.27
N SER A 133 17.63 5.46 -1.43
CA SER A 133 18.63 6.43 -1.89
C SER A 133 18.80 7.60 -0.93
N ASN A 134 17.74 7.95 -0.21
CA ASN A 134 17.72 8.98 0.82
C ASN A 134 17.98 8.42 2.23
N GLN A 135 18.37 7.15 2.34
CA GLN A 135 18.61 6.48 3.63
C GLN A 135 17.42 6.63 4.59
N ALA A 136 16.21 6.38 4.09
CA ALA A 136 14.98 6.40 4.87
C ALA A 136 14.21 5.08 4.74
N ASP A 137 13.65 4.61 5.84
CA ASP A 137 12.85 3.39 5.89
C ASP A 137 11.62 3.50 5.00
N SER A 138 11.29 2.39 4.33
CA SER A 138 10.21 2.37 3.35
C SER A 138 9.44 1.06 3.39
N VAL A 139 8.14 1.13 3.07
CA VAL A 139 7.30 -0.04 2.76
C VAL A 139 6.68 0.18 1.40
N THR A 140 6.87 -0.76 0.49
CA THR A 140 6.50 -0.61 -0.92
C THR A 140 5.79 -1.84 -1.45
N VAL A 141 5.16 -1.71 -2.61
CA VAL A 141 4.60 -2.83 -3.37
C VAL A 141 5.73 -3.53 -4.15
N ASP A 142 5.70 -4.85 -4.25
CA ASP A 142 6.57 -5.60 -5.14
C ASP A 142 6.04 -5.54 -6.58
N PHE A 143 6.39 -4.47 -7.29
CA PHE A 143 6.01 -4.28 -8.69
C PHE A 143 6.64 -5.30 -9.63
N ASN A 144 7.85 -5.82 -9.31
CA ASN A 144 8.49 -6.86 -10.13
C ASN A 144 7.64 -8.13 -10.12
N TYR A 145 7.25 -8.59 -8.92
CA TYR A 145 6.40 -9.77 -8.79
C TYR A 145 5.01 -9.54 -9.39
N ALA A 146 4.44 -8.33 -9.23
CA ALA A 146 3.19 -7.97 -9.85
C ALA A 146 3.23 -8.08 -11.37
N VAL A 147 4.24 -7.48 -12.01
CA VAL A 147 4.40 -7.51 -13.47
C VAL A 147 4.68 -8.92 -13.98
N GLN A 148 5.43 -9.76 -13.24
CA GLN A 148 5.59 -11.17 -13.59
C GLN A 148 4.24 -11.91 -13.68
N GLN A 149 3.33 -11.65 -12.74
CA GLN A 149 1.99 -12.26 -12.76
C GLN A 149 1.16 -11.77 -13.95
N VAL A 150 1.25 -10.46 -14.29
CA VAL A 150 0.60 -9.89 -15.48
C VAL A 150 1.17 -10.51 -16.75
N MET A 151 2.50 -10.64 -16.87
CA MET A 151 3.17 -11.23 -18.01
C MET A 151 2.79 -12.70 -18.22
N ALA A 152 2.63 -13.47 -17.16
CA ALA A 152 2.15 -14.86 -17.25
C ALA A 152 0.74 -14.95 -17.87
N GLU A 153 -0.13 -13.98 -17.61
CA GLU A 153 -1.44 -13.89 -18.27
C GLU A 153 -1.32 -13.34 -19.70
N ALA A 154 -0.58 -12.26 -19.89
CA ALA A 154 -0.36 -11.59 -21.17
C ALA A 154 0.28 -12.52 -22.22
N ALA A 155 1.05 -13.52 -21.80
CA ALA A 155 1.68 -14.50 -22.70
C ALA A 155 0.68 -15.24 -23.60
N LYS A 156 -0.60 -15.35 -23.18
CA LYS A 156 -1.69 -15.99 -23.92
C LYS A 156 -2.20 -15.18 -25.13
N TYR A 157 -1.79 -13.92 -25.24
CA TYR A 157 -2.29 -12.97 -26.22
C TYR A 157 -1.18 -12.58 -27.20
N GLU A 158 -1.56 -12.36 -28.45
CA GLU A 158 -0.62 -11.99 -29.50
C GLU A 158 -0.27 -10.50 -29.46
N THR A 159 -1.28 -9.66 -29.26
CA THR A 159 -1.15 -8.20 -29.24
C THR A 159 -1.50 -7.65 -27.87
N ILE A 160 -0.59 -6.83 -27.34
CA ILE A 160 -0.61 -6.38 -25.96
C ILE A 160 -0.48 -4.86 -25.92
N GLY A 161 -1.31 -4.21 -25.14
CA GLY A 161 -1.28 -2.79 -24.86
C GLY A 161 -1.16 -2.47 -23.38
N PHE A 162 -0.91 -1.22 -23.08
CA PHE A 162 -0.82 -0.66 -21.74
C PHE A 162 -1.58 0.66 -21.64
N LEU A 163 -2.31 0.83 -20.56
CA LEU A 163 -2.95 2.10 -20.19
C LEU A 163 -2.43 2.55 -18.83
N GLY A 164 -1.69 3.65 -18.81
CA GLY A 164 -1.04 4.16 -17.61
C GLY A 164 -1.42 5.58 -17.25
N GLY A 165 -0.79 6.07 -16.19
CA GLY A 165 -0.91 7.44 -15.70
C GLY A 165 0.44 7.98 -15.27
N LYS A 166 0.56 9.30 -15.26
CA LYS A 166 1.71 10.00 -14.69
C LYS A 166 1.34 10.60 -13.36
N GLU A 167 2.26 10.50 -12.43
CA GLU A 167 2.20 11.12 -11.11
C GLU A 167 3.33 12.13 -10.96
N THR A 168 3.15 13.06 -10.04
CA THR A 168 4.19 14.01 -9.65
C THR A 168 4.44 13.87 -8.16
N THR A 169 5.61 14.32 -7.68
CA THR A 169 5.85 14.45 -6.25
C THR A 169 4.87 15.45 -5.63
N GLN A 170 4.68 15.36 -4.32
CA GLN A 170 3.73 16.21 -3.58
C GLN A 170 3.95 17.71 -3.83
N ASP A 171 5.19 18.16 -4.00
CA ASP A 171 5.54 19.54 -4.34
C ASP A 171 5.45 19.85 -5.86
N GLN A 172 4.97 18.89 -6.67
CA GLN A 172 4.81 18.97 -8.12
C GLN A 172 6.11 19.31 -8.90
N LYS A 173 7.27 19.12 -8.28
CA LYS A 173 8.56 19.46 -8.91
C LYS A 173 9.13 18.35 -9.77
N GLN A 174 8.73 17.10 -9.52
CA GLN A 174 9.24 15.95 -10.23
C GLN A 174 8.10 15.11 -10.78
N VAL A 175 8.12 14.85 -12.08
CA VAL A 175 7.28 13.83 -12.71
C VAL A 175 7.93 12.47 -12.45
N LEU A 176 7.12 11.50 -12.05
CA LEU A 176 7.59 10.17 -11.70
C LEU A 176 7.26 9.18 -12.81
N ASP A 177 8.22 8.34 -13.12
CA ASP A 177 7.99 7.19 -13.97
C ASP A 177 7.23 6.11 -13.20
N ASP A 178 6.21 5.53 -13.83
CA ASP A 178 5.46 4.44 -13.21
C ASP A 178 6.25 3.12 -13.31
N PRO A 179 6.62 2.49 -12.18
CA PRO A 179 7.36 1.23 -12.20
C PRO A 179 6.61 0.11 -12.92
N ARG A 180 5.27 0.12 -12.95
CA ARG A 180 4.44 -0.85 -13.68
C ARG A 180 4.66 -0.73 -15.19
N GLU A 181 4.66 0.51 -15.71
CA GLU A 181 4.92 0.79 -17.12
C GLU A 181 6.34 0.35 -17.52
N LEU A 182 7.36 0.81 -16.77
CA LEU A 182 8.76 0.50 -17.08
C LEU A 182 9.05 -1.00 -17.05
N LEU A 183 8.58 -1.71 -16.03
CA LEU A 183 8.82 -3.14 -15.89
C LEU A 183 8.05 -3.95 -16.94
N PHE A 184 6.81 -3.55 -17.25
CA PHE A 184 6.00 -4.22 -18.25
C PHE A 184 6.57 -4.01 -19.67
N GLN A 185 6.96 -2.79 -19.98
CA GLN A 185 7.67 -2.46 -21.23
C GLN A 185 8.95 -3.30 -21.39
N ALA A 186 9.80 -3.34 -20.37
CA ALA A 186 11.03 -4.11 -20.38
C ALA A 186 10.77 -5.62 -20.61
N ALA A 187 9.77 -6.18 -19.92
CA ALA A 187 9.38 -7.58 -20.08
C ALA A 187 8.83 -7.88 -21.48
N LEU A 188 8.03 -6.98 -22.06
CA LEU A 188 7.54 -7.11 -23.43
C LEU A 188 8.65 -6.97 -24.47
N MET A 189 9.62 -6.07 -24.28
CA MET A 189 10.81 -5.97 -25.13
C MET A 189 11.60 -7.28 -25.12
N GLN A 190 11.81 -7.87 -23.95
CA GLN A 190 12.52 -9.14 -23.80
C GLN A 190 11.80 -10.30 -24.50
N SER A 191 10.46 -10.30 -24.50
CA SER A 191 9.64 -11.33 -25.16
C SER A 191 9.35 -11.05 -26.64
N GLY A 192 9.83 -9.93 -27.20
CA GLY A 192 9.59 -9.52 -28.58
C GLY A 192 8.14 -9.10 -28.88
N LYS A 193 7.35 -8.78 -27.85
CA LYS A 193 5.94 -8.37 -27.99
C LYS A 193 5.69 -6.88 -27.71
N TYR A 194 6.73 -6.08 -27.49
CA TYR A 194 6.58 -4.65 -27.28
C TYR A 194 6.15 -3.93 -28.54
N ASN A 195 5.11 -3.11 -28.40
CA ASN A 195 4.64 -2.19 -29.45
C ASN A 195 4.39 -0.82 -28.82
N GLU A 196 5.24 0.16 -29.09
CA GLU A 196 5.14 1.51 -28.56
C GLU A 196 3.79 2.18 -28.86
N ALA A 197 3.23 1.94 -30.06
CA ALA A 197 1.95 2.49 -30.47
C ALA A 197 0.75 1.96 -29.66
N ALA A 198 0.94 0.95 -28.82
CA ALA A 198 -0.10 0.39 -27.94
C ALA A 198 0.07 0.80 -26.46
N PHE A 199 0.96 1.78 -26.18
CA PHE A 199 1.20 2.31 -24.85
C PHE A 199 0.63 3.73 -24.75
N TYR A 200 -0.31 3.90 -23.85
CA TYR A 200 -1.02 5.17 -23.65
C TYR A 200 -0.90 5.64 -22.21
N THR A 201 -0.55 6.91 -22.02
CA THR A 201 -0.32 7.46 -20.69
C THR A 201 -1.11 8.75 -20.51
N GLY A 202 -1.89 8.81 -19.41
CA GLY A 202 -2.70 9.96 -19.02
C GLY A 202 -2.62 10.24 -17.52
N SER A 203 -3.76 10.22 -16.82
CA SER A 203 -3.85 10.31 -15.37
C SER A 203 -4.48 9.05 -14.78
N PHE A 204 -4.34 8.85 -13.46
CA PHE A 204 -4.87 7.69 -12.73
C PHE A 204 -6.38 7.81 -12.43
N SER A 205 -7.18 8.21 -13.42
CA SER A 205 -8.62 8.42 -13.26
C SER A 205 -9.45 7.60 -14.26
N THR A 206 -10.71 7.34 -13.92
CA THR A 206 -11.67 6.67 -14.80
C THR A 206 -11.88 7.45 -16.11
N ALA A 207 -11.95 8.79 -16.02
CA ALA A 207 -12.10 9.64 -17.20
C ALA A 207 -10.89 9.53 -18.14
N SER A 208 -9.67 9.49 -17.58
CA SER A 208 -8.46 9.25 -18.36
C SER A 208 -8.46 7.86 -19.01
N GLY A 209 -8.82 6.81 -18.27
CA GLY A 209 -8.91 5.46 -18.82
C GLY A 209 -9.88 5.36 -20.00
N GLN A 210 -11.02 6.06 -19.91
CA GLN A 210 -11.99 6.17 -21.00
C GLN A 210 -11.40 6.89 -22.22
N ALA A 211 -10.73 8.03 -22.01
CA ALA A 211 -10.10 8.79 -23.10
C ALA A 211 -8.99 8.00 -23.81
N LEU A 212 -8.11 7.33 -23.03
CA LEU A 212 -6.99 6.53 -23.56
C LEU A 212 -7.49 5.33 -24.37
N MET A 213 -8.54 4.63 -23.92
CA MET A 213 -9.11 3.52 -24.66
C MET A 213 -9.84 3.98 -25.92
N ASN A 214 -10.55 5.12 -25.89
CA ASN A 214 -11.15 5.72 -27.08
C ASN A 214 -10.08 6.07 -28.13
N GLN A 215 -8.96 6.60 -27.68
CA GLN A 215 -7.80 6.87 -28.56
C GLN A 215 -7.28 5.57 -29.17
N ALA A 216 -7.04 4.53 -28.36
CA ALA A 216 -6.58 3.23 -28.85
C ALA A 216 -7.54 2.61 -29.88
N ILE A 217 -8.85 2.67 -29.64
CA ILE A 217 -9.88 2.19 -30.56
C ILE A 217 -9.82 2.96 -31.90
N SER A 218 -9.69 4.30 -31.83
CA SER A 218 -9.63 5.15 -33.00
C SER A 218 -8.38 4.92 -33.85
N GLU A 219 -7.23 4.71 -33.20
CA GLU A 219 -5.91 4.55 -33.88
C GLU A 219 -5.74 3.15 -34.46
N HIS A 220 -6.21 2.13 -33.77
CA HIS A 220 -5.97 0.75 -34.18
C HIS A 220 -7.14 0.10 -34.96
N GLY A 221 -8.37 0.56 -34.77
CA GLY A 221 -9.55 -0.04 -35.41
C GLY A 221 -9.64 -1.55 -35.17
N ASP A 222 -9.68 -2.32 -36.27
CA ASP A 222 -9.74 -3.79 -36.20
C ASP A 222 -8.46 -4.43 -35.64
N ASN A 223 -7.34 -3.71 -35.64
CA ASN A 223 -6.05 -4.15 -35.10
C ASN A 223 -5.85 -3.78 -33.60
N LEU A 224 -6.91 -3.35 -32.91
CA LEU A 224 -6.85 -3.04 -31.48
C LEU A 224 -6.25 -4.22 -30.71
N PRO A 225 -5.27 -4.01 -29.84
CA PRO A 225 -4.69 -5.07 -29.00
C PRO A 225 -5.74 -5.92 -28.31
N THR A 226 -5.45 -7.22 -28.22
CA THR A 226 -6.40 -8.20 -27.61
C THR A 226 -6.27 -8.29 -26.09
N PHE A 227 -5.25 -7.67 -25.54
CA PHE A 227 -5.02 -7.59 -24.10
C PHE A 227 -4.48 -6.20 -23.72
N PHE A 228 -4.99 -5.64 -22.62
CA PHE A 228 -4.45 -4.44 -22.02
C PHE A 228 -4.16 -4.64 -20.53
N PHE A 229 -2.97 -4.23 -20.10
CA PHE A 229 -2.66 -4.02 -18.70
C PHE A 229 -2.93 -2.55 -18.36
N CYS A 230 -3.78 -2.30 -17.38
CA CYS A 230 -4.12 -0.97 -16.88
C CYS A 230 -3.43 -0.73 -15.55
N ALA A 231 -2.77 0.41 -15.40
CA ALA A 231 -1.93 0.71 -14.23
C ALA A 231 -2.72 0.83 -12.91
N ASN A 232 -4.05 1.08 -12.97
CA ASN A 232 -4.95 0.91 -11.83
C ASN A 232 -6.36 0.49 -12.28
N ASP A 233 -7.22 0.13 -11.31
CA ASP A 233 -8.59 -0.28 -11.59
C ASP A 233 -9.45 0.87 -12.12
N ALA A 234 -9.20 2.11 -11.73
CA ALA A 234 -9.96 3.26 -12.23
C ALA A 234 -9.76 3.44 -13.74
N ILE A 235 -8.51 3.37 -14.22
CA ILE A 235 -8.19 3.37 -15.66
C ILE A 235 -8.87 2.18 -16.36
N ALA A 236 -8.80 0.97 -15.77
CA ALA A 236 -9.41 -0.23 -16.35
C ALA A 236 -10.94 -0.09 -16.49
N ILE A 237 -11.61 0.46 -15.48
CA ILE A 237 -13.05 0.70 -15.48
C ILE A 237 -13.44 1.71 -16.58
N GLY A 238 -12.65 2.78 -16.72
CA GLY A 238 -12.83 3.74 -17.79
C GLY A 238 -12.65 3.12 -19.18
N ALA A 239 -11.62 2.30 -19.34
CA ALA A 239 -11.35 1.55 -20.56
C ALA A 239 -12.50 0.57 -20.91
N MET A 240 -13.02 -0.16 -19.92
CA MET A 240 -14.18 -1.04 -20.09
C MET A 240 -15.41 -0.28 -20.58
N ARG A 241 -15.63 0.93 -20.07
CA ARG A 241 -16.75 1.78 -20.54
C ARG A 241 -16.59 2.14 -22.02
N SER A 242 -15.41 2.55 -22.47
CA SER A 242 -15.16 2.85 -23.89
C SER A 242 -15.37 1.64 -24.78
N LEU A 243 -14.89 0.45 -24.36
CA LEU A 243 -15.09 -0.80 -25.10
C LEU A 243 -16.58 -1.14 -25.22
N GLN A 244 -17.33 -0.97 -24.15
CA GLN A 244 -18.79 -1.18 -24.13
C GLN A 244 -19.51 -0.20 -25.07
N ASP A 245 -19.17 1.08 -25.04
CA ASP A 245 -19.77 2.11 -25.90
C ASP A 245 -19.47 1.86 -27.39
N ALA A 246 -18.29 1.24 -27.69
CA ALA A 246 -17.90 0.81 -29.04
C ALA A 246 -18.42 -0.59 -29.42
N ASN A 247 -19.23 -1.26 -28.58
CA ASN A 247 -19.69 -2.64 -28.76
C ASN A 247 -18.56 -3.68 -28.91
N ILE A 248 -17.40 -3.42 -28.30
CA ILE A 248 -16.26 -4.35 -28.25
C ILE A 248 -16.39 -5.21 -27.00
N GLN A 249 -16.49 -6.51 -27.19
CA GLN A 249 -16.76 -7.45 -26.09
C GLN A 249 -15.53 -7.69 -25.22
N VAL A 250 -15.73 -7.68 -23.91
CA VAL A 250 -14.75 -8.05 -22.87
C VAL A 250 -15.29 -9.33 -22.19
N PRO A 251 -14.53 -10.41 -22.13
CA PRO A 251 -13.11 -10.58 -22.53
C PRO A 251 -12.91 -11.10 -23.97
N GLU A 252 -13.97 -11.35 -24.75
CA GLU A 252 -13.93 -12.11 -26.00
C GLU A 252 -13.02 -11.46 -27.05
N ARG A 253 -13.13 -10.14 -27.25
CA ARG A 253 -12.31 -9.38 -28.21
C ARG A 253 -11.11 -8.72 -27.52
N VAL A 254 -11.33 -8.10 -26.36
CA VAL A 254 -10.30 -7.43 -25.57
C VAL A 254 -10.36 -7.89 -24.13
N SER A 255 -9.24 -8.38 -23.59
CA SER A 255 -9.10 -8.71 -22.18
C SER A 255 -8.40 -7.58 -21.44
N LEU A 256 -8.75 -7.38 -20.17
CA LEU A 256 -8.22 -6.31 -19.33
C LEU A 256 -7.76 -6.86 -17.97
N ILE A 257 -6.61 -6.36 -17.49
CA ILE A 257 -6.19 -6.51 -16.09
C ILE A 257 -5.97 -5.11 -15.51
N GLY A 258 -6.57 -4.86 -14.32
CA GLY A 258 -6.33 -3.67 -13.51
C GLY A 258 -5.25 -3.87 -12.47
N PHE A 259 -5.19 -2.94 -11.52
CA PHE A 259 -4.24 -2.97 -10.40
C PHE A 259 -4.87 -2.32 -9.17
N ASN A 260 -4.64 -2.84 -7.98
CA ASN A 260 -5.04 -2.51 -6.62
C ASN A 260 -6.12 -3.45 -6.03
N ASP A 261 -6.97 -4.09 -6.81
CA ASP A 261 -8.18 -4.83 -6.38
C ASP A 261 -9.11 -3.97 -5.54
N SER A 262 -9.41 -2.78 -6.06
CA SER A 262 -10.39 -1.87 -5.46
C SER A 262 -11.75 -2.56 -5.31
N ASN A 263 -12.53 -2.16 -4.30
CA ASN A 263 -13.84 -2.77 -4.05
C ASN A 263 -14.77 -2.76 -5.27
N VAL A 264 -14.64 -1.76 -6.14
CA VAL A 264 -15.45 -1.59 -7.36
C VAL A 264 -15.12 -2.66 -8.40
N ALA A 265 -13.89 -3.15 -8.47
CA ALA A 265 -13.42 -4.12 -9.46
C ALA A 265 -14.28 -5.39 -9.54
N ARG A 266 -14.88 -5.83 -8.43
CA ARG A 266 -15.74 -7.03 -8.36
C ARG A 266 -17.17 -6.80 -8.77
N TYR A 267 -17.61 -5.53 -8.84
CA TYR A 267 -19.02 -5.17 -9.11
C TYR A 267 -19.25 -4.57 -10.50
N VAL A 268 -18.19 -4.25 -11.24
CA VAL A 268 -18.32 -3.88 -12.67
C VAL A 268 -18.67 -5.11 -13.51
N TYR A 269 -19.24 -4.91 -14.68
CA TYR A 269 -19.59 -6.02 -15.57
C TYR A 269 -18.88 -5.85 -16.93
N PRO A 270 -18.12 -6.88 -17.36
CA PRO A 270 -17.73 -8.08 -16.61
C PRO A 270 -16.84 -7.73 -15.40
N ALA A 271 -16.81 -8.60 -14.36
CA ALA A 271 -15.99 -8.35 -13.17
C ALA A 271 -14.51 -8.27 -13.53
N LEU A 272 -13.81 -7.25 -13.02
CA LEU A 272 -12.43 -6.91 -13.42
C LEU A 272 -11.40 -7.83 -12.76
N SER A 273 -10.60 -8.51 -13.58
CA SER A 273 -9.35 -9.15 -13.18
C SER A 273 -8.32 -8.07 -12.82
N THR A 274 -7.60 -8.24 -11.71
CA THR A 274 -6.73 -7.18 -11.21
C THR A 274 -5.60 -7.74 -10.36
N ILE A 275 -4.54 -6.99 -10.19
CA ILE A 275 -3.49 -7.29 -9.21
C ILE A 275 -3.93 -6.73 -7.85
N GLN A 276 -4.13 -7.61 -6.88
CA GLN A 276 -4.43 -7.22 -5.51
C GLN A 276 -3.19 -6.70 -4.80
N VAL A 277 -3.30 -5.50 -4.25
CA VAL A 277 -2.36 -4.91 -3.30
C VAL A 277 -2.97 -4.96 -1.91
N ASP A 278 -2.24 -5.49 -0.95
CA ASP A 278 -2.65 -5.52 0.45
C ASP A 278 -2.36 -4.17 1.13
N THR A 279 -3.32 -3.25 1.01
CA THR A 279 -3.23 -1.90 1.60
C THR A 279 -3.23 -1.93 3.12
N GLU A 280 -3.86 -2.95 3.74
CA GLU A 280 -3.82 -3.14 5.19
C GLU A 280 -2.41 -3.54 5.64
N ALA A 281 -1.76 -4.45 4.91
CA ALA A 281 -0.37 -4.82 5.18
C ALA A 281 0.58 -3.63 5.00
N LEU A 282 0.43 -2.82 3.93
CA LEU A 282 1.23 -1.60 3.72
C LEU A 282 1.15 -0.67 4.92
N GLY A 283 -0.06 -0.35 5.36
CA GLY A 283 -0.28 0.57 6.49
C GLY A 283 0.20 -0.01 7.83
N SER A 284 -0.16 -1.26 8.13
CA SER A 284 0.18 -1.88 9.42
C SER A 284 1.67 -2.17 9.58
N ILE A 285 2.34 -2.64 8.53
CA ILE A 285 3.79 -2.92 8.53
C ILE A 285 4.57 -1.60 8.60
N GLY A 286 4.15 -0.56 7.85
CA GLY A 286 4.77 0.76 7.94
C GLY A 286 4.69 1.34 9.35
N LEU A 287 3.52 1.24 9.99
CA LEU A 287 3.34 1.70 11.37
C LEU A 287 4.16 0.85 12.37
N ASN A 288 4.26 -0.47 12.18
CA ASN A 288 5.08 -1.33 13.01
C ASN A 288 6.56 -0.95 12.91
N LEU A 289 7.07 -0.74 11.70
CA LEU A 289 8.45 -0.31 11.47
C LEU A 289 8.73 1.03 12.15
N LEU A 290 7.77 1.99 12.06
CA LEU A 290 7.90 3.27 12.76
C LEU A 290 7.97 3.08 14.28
N VAL A 291 7.11 2.22 14.85
CA VAL A 291 7.11 1.92 16.30
C VAL A 291 8.44 1.32 16.73
N GLU A 292 9.00 0.38 15.98
CA GLU A 292 10.31 -0.20 16.25
C GLU A 292 11.42 0.86 16.30
N ARG A 293 11.40 1.82 15.37
CA ARG A 293 12.33 2.95 15.36
C ARG A 293 12.14 3.88 16.56
N MET A 294 10.87 4.15 16.93
CA MET A 294 10.54 4.95 18.11
C MET A 294 10.93 4.28 19.43
N ASP A 295 11.01 2.95 19.47
CA ASP A 295 11.44 2.18 20.64
C ASP A 295 12.99 2.08 20.75
N GLY A 296 13.71 2.76 19.85
CA GLY A 296 15.17 2.85 19.85
C GLY A 296 15.87 1.69 19.14
N ASN A 297 15.16 0.84 18.43
CA ASN A 297 15.73 -0.19 17.56
C ASN A 297 16.36 0.48 16.32
N VAL A 298 17.52 1.10 16.51
CA VAL A 298 18.26 1.76 15.43
C VAL A 298 19.02 0.69 14.67
N GLY A 299 18.44 0.22 13.58
CA GLY A 299 19.07 -0.73 12.68
C GLY A 299 19.48 -0.10 11.35
N ILE A 300 19.85 -0.95 10.40
CA ILE A 300 20.07 -0.58 9.01
C ILE A 300 18.74 -0.09 8.43
N THR A 301 18.78 0.91 7.55
CA THR A 301 17.63 1.36 6.77
C THR A 301 17.02 0.20 5.98
N GLN A 302 15.71 0.07 6.01
CA GLN A 302 14.99 -1.04 5.42
C GLN A 302 14.01 -0.56 4.33
N ASN A 303 13.90 -1.35 3.26
CA ASN A 303 12.76 -1.31 2.36
C ASN A 303 12.04 -2.65 2.41
N ILE A 304 10.82 -2.66 2.95
CA ILE A 304 9.99 -3.86 3.03
C ILE A 304 9.07 -3.86 1.81
N SER A 305 9.18 -4.89 0.99
CA SER A 305 8.39 -5.05 -0.22
C SER A 305 7.24 -6.02 0.01
N ILE A 306 6.01 -5.60 -0.26
CA ILE A 306 4.78 -6.38 -0.04
C ILE A 306 4.42 -7.10 -1.33
N ALA A 307 4.31 -8.42 -1.26
CA ALA A 307 3.91 -9.24 -2.40
C ALA A 307 2.46 -8.97 -2.82
N THR A 308 2.20 -9.12 -4.11
CA THR A 308 0.90 -8.94 -4.74
C THR A 308 0.27 -10.28 -5.14
N ARG A 309 -0.98 -10.28 -5.55
CA ARG A 309 -1.67 -11.46 -6.07
C ARG A 309 -2.57 -11.11 -7.25
N LEU A 310 -2.47 -11.86 -8.34
CA LEU A 310 -3.44 -11.76 -9.44
C LEU A 310 -4.78 -12.37 -9.02
N ILE A 311 -5.82 -11.56 -9.05
CA ILE A 311 -7.21 -11.98 -8.85
C ILE A 311 -7.87 -12.07 -10.23
N LYS A 312 -8.03 -13.29 -10.72
CA LYS A 312 -8.72 -13.52 -11.99
C LYS A 312 -10.23 -13.45 -11.82
N ARG A 313 -10.87 -12.70 -12.72
CA ARG A 313 -12.31 -12.57 -12.83
C ARG A 313 -12.75 -12.71 -14.29
N GLU A 314 -13.77 -11.99 -14.69
CA GLU A 314 -14.44 -12.16 -15.99
C GLU A 314 -13.83 -11.29 -17.10
N SER A 315 -13.02 -10.28 -16.79
CA SER A 315 -12.41 -9.39 -17.80
C SER A 315 -11.20 -10.01 -18.53
N THR A 316 -10.80 -11.25 -18.18
CA THR A 316 -9.78 -12.03 -18.88
C THR A 316 -10.32 -13.39 -19.30
N LYS A 317 -9.83 -13.93 -20.44
CA LYS A 317 -10.19 -15.29 -20.89
C LYS A 317 -9.76 -16.33 -19.86
N LYS A 318 -10.56 -17.39 -19.74
CA LYS A 318 -10.30 -18.53 -18.86
C LYS A 318 -9.13 -19.38 -19.33
#